data_3d4e710af827d4f12a2e7120edf7bdac
#
_entry.id   3d4e710af827d4f12a2e7120edf7bdac
#
_cell.length_a   1.000
_cell.length_b   1.000
_cell.length_c   1.000
_cell.angle_alpha   90.00
_cell.angle_beta   90.00
_cell.angle_gamma   90.00
#
_symmetry.space_group_name_H-M   'P 1'
#
loop_
_entity.id
_entity.type
_entity.pdbx_description
1 polymer ?
#
loop_
_entity_poly.entity_id
_entity_poly.type
_entity_poly.pdbx_seq_one_letter_code
_entity_poly.pdbx_strand_id
1 'polypeptide(L)'
;MSFQGEITHLSQKGLGVVQHPENGLSYFVAGTWPGDRGEFEITDRALNNRKYGYARLIRLIQSSRHRKTPECRFLGFSSNDCSGCPWMIADYDSQLEQKKNQFLYAMHRAGFDPADLNIGAMQPSPDLFGYRNRFQVKTDGEKLGFVAEGSHHIVPIEDCLILNPACRQHLQTLRKHLPSREWSPAPGDDWNFIDLDDQSPAEPVLLNRKQPFRQGNDAQNQWMRSWLKHALEQHGHSHKIVELFCGSGNFTEVIAQTGCPEILAYEADPQAITVLQQKNLPGVDARTADLYHPFIWKILKKNVQDAGILVLDPPRSGLKTLRGFFETFTSLETICYISCDPVTFARDAWTFCKNGWSFSDIQLVDLFPHTPHIEIMATFHKHQEHTAKESKR
;
A
#
# COMPACT_ATOMS: atom_id res chain seq x y z
N MET A 1 12.69 -32.42 2.57
CA MET A 1 12.42 -33.02 1.24
C MET A 1 12.64 -31.94 0.22
N SER A 2 13.41 -32.25 -0.83
CA SER A 2 13.62 -31.32 -1.94
C SER A 2 12.94 -31.83 -3.20
N PHE A 3 12.62 -30.92 -4.12
CA PHE A 3 12.05 -31.18 -5.42
C PHE A 3 12.52 -30.13 -6.42
N GLN A 4 12.43 -30.45 -7.70
CA GLN A 4 12.71 -29.49 -8.78
C GLN A 4 11.39 -29.00 -9.40
N GLY A 5 11.40 -27.74 -9.83
CA GLY A 5 10.24 -27.13 -10.45
C GLY A 5 10.56 -25.80 -11.09
N GLU A 6 9.52 -25.18 -11.65
CA GLU A 6 9.58 -23.86 -12.27
C GLU A 6 8.60 -22.92 -11.58
N ILE A 7 9.05 -21.69 -11.33
CA ILE A 7 8.20 -20.61 -10.81
C ILE A 7 7.29 -20.13 -11.95
N THR A 8 5.99 -20.33 -11.80
CA THR A 8 5.01 -20.01 -12.82
C THR A 8 4.47 -18.57 -12.73
N HIS A 9 4.29 -18.07 -11.53
CA HIS A 9 3.74 -16.74 -11.26
C HIS A 9 4.11 -16.27 -9.86
N LEU A 10 3.77 -15.02 -9.53
CA LEU A 10 3.91 -14.48 -8.18
C LEU A 10 2.57 -14.47 -7.44
N SER A 11 2.62 -14.77 -6.14
CA SER A 11 1.48 -14.61 -5.24
C SER A 11 1.20 -13.13 -4.97
N GLN A 12 0.04 -12.81 -4.37
CA GLN A 12 -0.30 -11.45 -3.94
C GLN A 12 0.71 -10.84 -2.93
N LYS A 13 1.45 -11.68 -2.22
CA LYS A 13 2.54 -11.26 -1.33
C LYS A 13 3.90 -11.15 -2.02
N GLY A 14 3.95 -11.35 -3.33
CA GLY A 14 5.19 -11.24 -4.10
C GLY A 14 6.12 -12.44 -4.01
N LEU A 15 5.67 -13.57 -3.45
CA LEU A 15 6.43 -14.82 -3.41
C LEU A 15 6.21 -15.60 -4.71
N GLY A 16 7.25 -16.21 -5.25
CA GLY A 16 7.11 -17.12 -6.39
C GLY A 16 6.28 -18.33 -6.04
N VAL A 17 5.55 -18.85 -7.01
CA VAL A 17 4.70 -20.04 -6.86
C VAL A 17 5.25 -21.16 -7.72
N VAL A 18 5.56 -22.31 -7.09
CA VAL A 18 6.00 -23.54 -7.74
C VAL A 18 5.05 -24.67 -7.36
N GLN A 19 4.68 -25.48 -8.34
CA GLN A 19 3.88 -26.69 -8.12
C GLN A 19 4.79 -27.90 -7.94
N HIS A 20 4.56 -28.68 -6.88
CA HIS A 20 5.30 -29.91 -6.65
C HIS A 20 4.88 -30.98 -7.66
N PRO A 21 5.82 -31.62 -8.38
CA PRO A 21 5.51 -32.50 -9.50
C PRO A 21 4.72 -33.77 -9.12
N GLU A 22 4.92 -34.30 -7.89
CA GLU A 22 4.31 -35.57 -7.46
C GLU A 22 2.97 -35.39 -6.75
N ASN A 23 2.84 -34.34 -5.91
CA ASN A 23 1.64 -34.18 -5.05
C ASN A 23 0.70 -33.07 -5.54
N GLY A 24 1.11 -32.27 -6.57
CA GLY A 24 0.32 -31.18 -7.13
C GLY A 24 0.10 -29.98 -6.21
N LEU A 25 0.71 -29.95 -5.01
CA LEU A 25 0.57 -28.82 -4.09
C LEU A 25 1.41 -27.63 -4.55
N SER A 26 0.89 -26.44 -4.31
CA SER A 26 1.61 -25.18 -4.56
C SER A 26 2.49 -24.82 -3.36
N TYR A 27 3.72 -24.37 -3.64
CA TYR A 27 4.64 -23.87 -2.62
C TYR A 27 5.04 -22.42 -2.93
N PHE A 28 5.03 -21.60 -1.88
CA PHE A 28 5.46 -20.20 -1.95
C PHE A 28 6.95 -20.09 -1.62
N VAL A 29 7.70 -19.39 -2.46
CA VAL A 29 9.16 -19.29 -2.39
C VAL A 29 9.59 -17.84 -2.48
N ALA A 30 10.26 -17.33 -1.45
CA ALA A 30 10.87 -16.00 -1.47
C ALA A 30 12.09 -15.98 -2.40
N GLY A 31 12.43 -14.81 -2.96
CA GLY A 31 13.65 -14.62 -3.76
C GLY A 31 13.64 -15.33 -5.12
N THR A 32 12.45 -15.59 -5.66
CA THR A 32 12.28 -16.21 -6.97
C THR A 32 11.41 -15.37 -7.89
N TRP A 33 11.54 -15.60 -9.19
CA TRP A 33 10.85 -14.85 -10.25
C TRP A 33 10.22 -15.80 -11.26
N PRO A 34 9.10 -15.45 -11.92
CA PRO A 34 8.49 -16.29 -12.96
C PRO A 34 9.49 -16.63 -14.06
N GLY A 35 9.57 -17.92 -14.40
CA GLY A 35 10.55 -18.50 -15.33
C GLY A 35 11.85 -18.98 -14.66
N ASP A 36 12.04 -18.76 -13.34
CA ASP A 36 13.13 -19.43 -12.60
C ASP A 36 12.85 -20.93 -12.50
N ARG A 37 13.83 -21.75 -12.85
CA ARG A 37 13.81 -23.20 -12.57
C ARG A 37 14.85 -23.52 -11.51
N GLY A 38 14.46 -24.24 -10.48
CA GLY A 38 15.33 -24.48 -9.33
C GLY A 38 15.05 -25.77 -8.60
N GLU A 39 15.89 -26.01 -7.62
CA GLU A 39 15.72 -27.02 -6.59
C GLU A 39 15.22 -26.34 -5.30
N PHE A 40 14.13 -26.84 -4.76
CA PHE A 40 13.41 -26.25 -3.65
C PHE A 40 13.34 -27.23 -2.47
N GLU A 41 13.57 -26.74 -1.25
CA GLU A 41 13.39 -27.49 -0.03
C GLU A 41 12.11 -27.04 0.71
N ILE A 42 11.25 -28.00 1.03
CA ILE A 42 10.03 -27.74 1.79
C ILE A 42 10.42 -27.33 3.22
N THR A 43 10.03 -26.11 3.63
CA THR A 43 10.29 -25.57 4.98
C THR A 43 9.11 -25.68 5.90
N ASP A 44 7.89 -25.60 5.35
CA ASP A 44 6.64 -25.81 6.08
C ASP A 44 5.78 -26.77 5.25
N ARG A 45 5.50 -27.93 5.84
CA ARG A 45 4.56 -28.88 5.23
C ARG A 45 3.16 -28.30 5.37
N ALA A 46 2.36 -28.44 4.33
CA ALA A 46 0.93 -28.15 4.38
C ALA A 46 0.29 -28.97 5.52
N LEU A 47 0.24 -28.38 6.71
CA LEU A 47 -0.38 -28.96 7.88
C LEU A 47 -1.88 -28.69 7.83
N ASN A 48 -2.68 -29.73 8.07
CA ASN A 48 -4.11 -29.64 8.31
C ASN A 48 -4.94 -29.05 7.14
N ASN A 49 -5.11 -29.78 6.04
CA ASN A 49 -6.00 -29.45 4.92
C ASN A 49 -5.65 -28.19 4.11
N ARG A 50 -4.47 -27.60 4.25
CA ARG A 50 -4.02 -26.52 3.36
C ARG A 50 -3.60 -27.09 2.02
N LYS A 51 -4.02 -26.43 0.94
CA LYS A 51 -3.63 -26.77 -0.44
C LYS A 51 -2.31 -26.13 -0.86
N TYR A 52 -1.53 -25.59 0.07
CA TYR A 52 -0.25 -24.92 -0.19
C TYR A 52 0.71 -25.07 1.00
N GLY A 53 1.99 -24.91 0.73
CA GLY A 53 3.06 -24.84 1.72
C GLY A 53 4.07 -23.75 1.41
N TYR A 54 5.19 -23.74 2.13
CA TYR A 54 6.33 -22.87 1.90
C TYR A 54 7.56 -23.70 1.58
N ALA A 55 8.40 -23.18 0.71
CA ALA A 55 9.69 -23.78 0.39
C ALA A 55 10.75 -22.67 0.24
N ARG A 56 12.02 -23.06 0.36
CA ARG A 56 13.16 -22.18 0.06
C ARG A 56 13.87 -22.66 -1.20
N LEU A 57 14.42 -21.73 -1.96
CA LEU A 57 15.29 -22.02 -3.09
C LEU A 57 16.65 -22.50 -2.54
N ILE A 58 17.06 -23.73 -2.90
CA ILE A 58 18.40 -24.28 -2.56
C ILE A 58 19.39 -23.87 -3.65
N ARG A 59 19.01 -24.11 -4.90
CA ARG A 59 19.85 -23.85 -6.05
C ARG A 59 19.01 -23.47 -7.27
N LEU A 60 19.43 -22.40 -7.93
CA LEU A 60 18.87 -21.98 -9.20
C LEU A 60 19.52 -22.82 -10.32
N ILE A 61 18.71 -23.54 -11.10
CA ILE A 61 19.15 -24.37 -12.23
C ILE A 61 19.18 -23.53 -13.51
N GLN A 62 18.13 -22.72 -13.70
CA GLN A 62 18.01 -21.81 -14.83
C GLN A 62 17.36 -20.51 -14.32
N SER A 63 17.98 -19.38 -14.62
CA SER A 63 17.46 -18.07 -14.29
C SER A 63 16.37 -17.64 -15.28
N SER A 64 15.34 -16.99 -14.77
CA SER A 64 14.45 -16.19 -15.61
C SER A 64 15.24 -15.15 -16.41
N ARG A 65 14.78 -14.84 -17.61
CA ARG A 65 15.38 -13.77 -18.45
C ARG A 65 15.30 -12.39 -17.81
N HIS A 66 14.35 -12.21 -16.88
CA HIS A 66 14.13 -10.96 -16.16
C HIS A 66 14.97 -10.82 -14.89
N ARG A 67 15.69 -11.88 -14.53
CA ARG A 67 16.50 -11.88 -13.31
C ARG A 67 17.74 -11.04 -13.50
N LYS A 68 18.09 -10.23 -12.50
CA LYS A 68 19.34 -9.48 -12.43
C LYS A 68 20.03 -9.66 -11.08
N THR A 69 21.29 -9.31 -11.00
CA THR A 69 22.00 -9.20 -9.72
C THR A 69 21.48 -7.96 -8.98
N PRO A 70 20.99 -8.10 -7.74
CA PRO A 70 20.52 -6.94 -6.98
C PRO A 70 21.68 -6.02 -6.59
N GLU A 71 21.44 -4.72 -6.63
CA GLU A 71 22.44 -3.69 -6.27
C GLU A 71 22.67 -3.62 -4.75
N CYS A 72 21.69 -4.05 -3.95
CA CYS A 72 21.80 -4.03 -2.50
C CYS A 72 22.50 -5.26 -1.96
N ARG A 73 23.67 -5.07 -1.33
CA ARG A 73 24.45 -6.16 -0.73
C ARG A 73 23.81 -6.83 0.48
N PHE A 74 22.84 -6.16 1.11
CA PHE A 74 22.12 -6.69 2.27
C PHE A 74 20.90 -7.50 1.89
N LEU A 75 20.49 -7.46 0.61
CA LEU A 75 19.33 -8.21 0.15
C LEU A 75 19.61 -9.71 0.18
N GLY A 76 18.69 -10.42 0.80
CA GLY A 76 18.66 -11.88 0.81
C GLY A 76 17.39 -12.40 1.44
N PHE A 77 17.30 -13.72 1.58
CA PHE A 77 16.06 -14.40 1.98
C PHE A 77 16.30 -15.41 3.11
N SER A 78 17.40 -15.28 3.83
CA SER A 78 17.68 -16.01 5.05
C SER A 78 17.34 -15.17 6.30
N SER A 79 17.40 -15.79 7.48
CA SER A 79 17.18 -15.09 8.76
C SER A 79 18.25 -14.04 9.10
N ASN A 80 19.30 -13.94 8.31
CA ASN A 80 20.39 -12.96 8.49
C ASN A 80 20.39 -11.88 7.41
N ASP A 81 19.40 -11.88 6.53
CA ASP A 81 19.37 -10.99 5.38
C ASP A 81 18.22 -9.97 5.48
N CYS A 82 18.42 -8.83 4.86
CA CYS A 82 17.37 -7.85 4.68
C CYS A 82 16.49 -8.23 3.49
N SER A 83 15.19 -8.51 3.73
CA SER A 83 14.21 -8.83 2.69
C SER A 83 13.29 -7.66 2.32
N GLY A 84 13.67 -6.42 2.65
CA GLY A 84 12.82 -5.24 2.46
C GLY A 84 12.54 -4.86 1.01
N CYS A 85 13.38 -5.33 0.06
CA CYS A 85 13.25 -5.07 -1.37
C CYS A 85 13.26 -6.38 -2.18
N PRO A 86 12.30 -7.31 -1.95
CA PRO A 86 12.38 -8.69 -2.44
C PRO A 86 12.37 -8.82 -3.97
N TRP A 87 11.91 -7.81 -4.70
CA TRP A 87 11.82 -7.80 -6.15
C TRP A 87 13.02 -7.14 -6.84
N MET A 88 14.02 -6.64 -6.10
CA MET A 88 15.26 -6.08 -6.66
C MET A 88 16.07 -7.12 -7.46
N ILE A 89 15.72 -8.38 -7.38
CA ILE A 89 16.26 -9.51 -8.15
C ILE A 89 15.82 -9.54 -9.62
N ALA A 90 14.91 -8.67 -10.03
CA ALA A 90 14.37 -8.62 -11.40
C ALA A 90 14.46 -7.22 -11.99
N ASP A 91 14.46 -7.13 -13.34
CA ASP A 91 14.39 -5.85 -14.03
C ASP A 91 13.09 -5.09 -13.71
N TYR A 92 13.16 -3.77 -13.82
CA TYR A 92 12.06 -2.91 -13.37
C TYR A 92 10.80 -3.04 -14.22
N ASP A 93 10.94 -3.19 -15.52
CA ASP A 93 9.80 -3.34 -16.43
C ASP A 93 9.00 -4.60 -16.08
N SER A 94 9.70 -5.69 -15.77
CA SER A 94 9.06 -6.93 -15.30
C SER A 94 8.41 -6.76 -13.93
N GLN A 95 8.97 -5.94 -13.02
CA GLN A 95 8.31 -5.62 -11.75
C GLN A 95 6.96 -4.91 -11.97
N LEU A 96 6.93 -3.92 -12.87
CA LEU A 96 5.70 -3.19 -13.23
C LEU A 96 4.65 -4.12 -13.85
N GLU A 97 5.08 -5.01 -14.75
CA GLU A 97 4.21 -6.04 -15.34
C GLU A 97 3.60 -6.96 -14.27
N GLN A 98 4.41 -7.44 -13.34
CA GLN A 98 3.92 -8.31 -12.26
C GLN A 98 2.94 -7.59 -11.31
N LYS A 99 3.15 -6.31 -11.02
CA LYS A 99 2.19 -5.49 -10.24
C LYS A 99 0.85 -5.38 -10.97
N LYS A 100 0.88 -5.09 -12.26
CA LYS A 100 -0.33 -5.06 -13.10
C LYS A 100 -1.03 -6.42 -13.11
N ASN A 101 -0.28 -7.51 -13.27
CA ASN A 101 -0.84 -8.86 -13.26
C ASN A 101 -1.49 -9.23 -11.92
N GLN A 102 -0.90 -8.83 -10.79
CA GLN A 102 -1.50 -9.01 -9.47
C GLN A 102 -2.83 -8.25 -9.34
N PHE A 103 -2.88 -7.00 -9.83
CA PHE A 103 -4.12 -6.23 -9.87
C PHE A 103 -5.18 -6.90 -10.74
N LEU A 104 -4.86 -7.28 -11.97
CA LEU A 104 -5.78 -7.97 -12.89
C LEU A 104 -6.30 -9.28 -12.29
N TYR A 105 -5.42 -10.05 -11.66
CA TYR A 105 -5.83 -11.27 -10.96
C TYR A 105 -6.82 -11.00 -9.82
N ALA A 106 -6.60 -9.95 -9.01
CA ALA A 106 -7.50 -9.57 -7.94
C ALA A 106 -8.88 -9.15 -8.49
N MET A 107 -8.92 -8.36 -9.56
CA MET A 107 -10.15 -7.94 -10.22
C MET A 107 -10.91 -9.15 -10.79
N HIS A 108 -10.23 -10.05 -11.49
CA HIS A 108 -10.83 -11.28 -12.00
C HIS A 108 -11.42 -12.14 -10.88
N ARG A 109 -10.70 -12.30 -9.78
CA ARG A 109 -11.19 -13.04 -8.59
C ARG A 109 -12.41 -12.41 -7.93
N ALA A 110 -12.57 -11.11 -8.03
CA ALA A 110 -13.75 -10.39 -7.55
C ALA A 110 -14.96 -10.48 -8.50
N GLY A 111 -14.77 -10.96 -9.75
CA GLY A 111 -15.83 -11.16 -10.73
C GLY A 111 -15.84 -10.18 -11.89
N PHE A 112 -14.78 -9.37 -12.05
CA PHE A 112 -14.60 -8.51 -13.23
C PHE A 112 -13.92 -9.29 -14.37
N ASP A 113 -14.31 -9.00 -15.61
CA ASP A 113 -13.52 -9.44 -16.78
C ASP A 113 -12.37 -8.45 -16.99
N PRO A 114 -11.10 -8.90 -16.94
CA PRO A 114 -9.98 -8.02 -17.20
C PRO A 114 -10.00 -7.32 -18.57
N ALA A 115 -10.68 -7.90 -19.55
CA ALA A 115 -10.82 -7.32 -20.88
C ALA A 115 -11.72 -6.07 -20.91
N ASP A 116 -12.64 -5.96 -19.95
CA ASP A 116 -13.56 -4.82 -19.84
C ASP A 116 -12.98 -3.67 -19.01
N LEU A 117 -11.79 -3.87 -18.42
CA LEU A 117 -11.18 -2.85 -17.56
C LEU A 117 -10.40 -1.83 -18.38
N ASN A 118 -10.81 -0.57 -18.31
CA ASN A 118 -10.02 0.54 -18.85
C ASN A 118 -8.93 0.92 -17.83
N ILE A 119 -7.74 0.34 -18.01
CA ILE A 119 -6.60 0.58 -17.14
C ILE A 119 -5.58 1.44 -17.87
N GLY A 120 -5.28 2.62 -17.33
CA GLY A 120 -4.22 3.48 -17.83
C GLY A 120 -2.84 2.80 -17.79
N ALA A 121 -1.87 3.39 -18.46
CA ALA A 121 -0.49 2.95 -18.33
C ALA A 121 -0.08 3.05 -16.86
N MET A 122 0.59 1.99 -16.35
CA MET A 122 1.08 2.03 -14.98
C MET A 122 2.09 3.17 -14.82
N GLN A 123 1.87 4.04 -13.82
CA GLN A 123 2.78 5.14 -13.51
C GLN A 123 4.04 4.59 -12.83
N PRO A 124 5.19 4.60 -13.52
CA PRO A 124 6.44 4.14 -12.93
C PRO A 124 6.97 5.16 -11.92
N SER A 125 7.74 4.70 -10.94
CA SER A 125 8.49 5.63 -10.08
C SER A 125 9.62 6.27 -10.89
N PRO A 126 9.81 7.60 -10.81
CA PRO A 126 10.91 8.26 -11.51
C PRO A 126 12.28 7.82 -10.96
N ASP A 127 12.33 7.49 -9.67
CA ASP A 127 13.54 7.03 -8.99
C ASP A 127 13.33 5.62 -8.44
N LEU A 128 14.28 4.73 -8.73
CA LEU A 128 14.31 3.37 -8.20
C LEU A 128 15.07 3.28 -6.86
N PHE A 129 15.93 4.25 -6.61
CA PHE A 129 16.75 4.41 -5.41
C PHE A 129 16.61 5.83 -4.89
N GLY A 130 16.93 6.04 -3.61
CA GLY A 130 16.88 7.38 -3.01
C GLY A 130 15.48 7.99 -2.91
N TYR A 131 14.42 7.24 -3.15
CA TYR A 131 13.05 7.77 -3.17
C TYR A 131 12.40 7.83 -1.79
N ARG A 132 12.85 6.94 -0.85
CA ARG A 132 12.16 6.73 0.42
C ARG A 132 12.53 7.81 1.43
N ASN A 133 11.54 8.58 1.82
CA ASN A 133 11.67 9.74 2.71
C ASN A 133 11.49 9.43 4.20
N ARG A 134 11.24 8.16 4.55
CA ARG A 134 11.01 7.70 5.93
C ARG A 134 11.47 6.27 6.11
N PHE A 135 11.97 5.96 7.31
CA PHE A 135 12.35 4.61 7.69
C PHE A 135 12.15 4.36 9.19
N GLN A 136 11.94 3.09 9.52
CA GLN A 136 11.90 2.63 10.89
C GLN A 136 12.93 1.51 11.06
N VAL A 137 13.92 1.72 11.93
CA VAL A 137 14.93 0.72 12.28
C VAL A 137 14.69 0.18 13.68
N LYS A 138 15.23 -1.01 13.95
CA LYS A 138 15.24 -1.66 15.25
C LYS A 138 16.63 -1.64 15.84
N THR A 139 16.71 -1.61 17.18
CA THR A 139 17.99 -1.67 17.90
C THR A 139 17.83 -2.47 19.20
N ASP A 140 18.85 -3.24 19.52
CA ASP A 140 19.05 -3.92 20.80
C ASP A 140 20.13 -3.24 21.67
N GLY A 141 20.62 -2.09 21.20
CA GLY A 141 21.72 -1.34 21.82
C GLY A 141 23.11 -1.70 21.27
N GLU A 142 23.26 -2.85 20.62
CA GLU A 142 24.49 -3.29 19.95
C GLU A 142 24.36 -3.20 18.43
N LYS A 143 23.18 -3.52 17.92
CA LYS A 143 22.83 -3.55 16.50
C LYS A 143 21.79 -2.51 16.17
N LEU A 144 21.82 -2.00 14.94
CA LEU A 144 20.80 -1.13 14.35
C LEU A 144 20.51 -1.57 12.92
N GLY A 145 19.24 -1.82 12.60
CA GLY A 145 18.87 -2.26 11.26
C GLY A 145 17.42 -2.65 11.09
N PHE A 146 17.16 -3.51 10.11
CA PHE A 146 15.83 -4.05 9.85
C PHE A 146 15.71 -5.47 10.39
N VAL A 147 14.47 -5.90 10.66
CA VAL A 147 14.22 -7.27 11.11
C VAL A 147 14.08 -8.17 9.89
N ALA A 148 14.78 -9.32 9.90
CA ALA A 148 14.63 -10.34 8.87
C ALA A 148 13.21 -10.92 8.90
N GLU A 149 12.64 -11.14 7.73
CA GLU A 149 11.25 -11.62 7.60
C GLU A 149 11.03 -12.95 8.34
N GLY A 150 9.94 -13.02 9.10
CA GLY A 150 9.58 -14.21 9.86
C GLY A 150 10.52 -14.53 11.03
N SER A 151 11.32 -13.57 11.49
CA SER A 151 12.26 -13.74 12.59
C SER A 151 12.20 -12.61 13.61
N HIS A 152 12.96 -12.76 14.71
CA HIS A 152 13.23 -11.73 15.70
C HIS A 152 14.68 -11.21 15.58
N HIS A 153 15.32 -11.37 14.40
CA HIS A 153 16.70 -11.06 14.21
C HIS A 153 16.90 -9.69 13.56
N ILE A 154 17.66 -8.81 14.21
CA ILE A 154 18.07 -7.53 13.64
C ILE A 154 19.21 -7.78 12.65
N VAL A 155 18.97 -7.45 11.39
CA VAL A 155 20.01 -7.41 10.35
C VAL A 155 20.66 -6.04 10.40
N PRO A 156 21.94 -5.93 10.80
CA PRO A 156 22.63 -4.67 10.86
C PRO A 156 22.75 -4.05 9.46
N ILE A 157 22.29 -2.81 9.29
CA ILE A 157 22.31 -2.10 8.01
C ILE A 157 23.26 -0.92 8.10
N GLU A 158 24.29 -0.93 7.25
CA GLU A 158 25.21 0.20 7.16
C GLU A 158 24.71 1.28 6.21
N ASP A 159 23.98 0.89 5.19
CA ASP A 159 23.41 1.77 4.18
C ASP A 159 22.14 1.15 3.59
N CYS A 160 21.22 1.99 3.11
CA CYS A 160 20.02 1.53 2.45
C CYS A 160 19.80 2.36 1.17
N LEU A 161 19.93 1.70 0.02
CA LEU A 161 19.92 2.37 -1.29
C LEU A 161 18.62 3.08 -1.61
N ILE A 162 17.48 2.61 -1.09
CA ILE A 162 16.18 3.22 -1.36
C ILE A 162 15.92 4.47 -0.52
N LEU A 163 16.64 4.68 0.60
CA LEU A 163 16.50 5.89 1.41
C LEU A 163 17.04 7.11 0.66
N ASN A 164 16.33 8.24 0.77
CA ASN A 164 16.80 9.50 0.25
C ASN A 164 18.05 9.99 1.02
N PRO A 165 18.80 10.97 0.48
CA PRO A 165 20.08 11.40 1.09
C PRO A 165 19.96 11.79 2.56
N ALA A 166 18.88 12.49 2.96
CA ALA A 166 18.68 12.91 4.34
C ALA A 166 18.46 11.72 5.28
N CYS A 167 17.58 10.78 4.91
CA CYS A 167 17.35 9.56 5.66
C CYS A 167 18.62 8.68 5.75
N ARG A 168 19.42 8.62 4.68
CA ARG A 168 20.70 7.90 4.72
C ARG A 168 21.68 8.56 5.70
N GLN A 169 21.73 9.90 5.73
CA GLN A 169 22.53 10.62 6.71
C GLN A 169 22.04 10.37 8.14
N HIS A 170 20.72 10.37 8.37
CA HIS A 170 20.15 10.00 9.68
C HIS A 170 20.56 8.60 10.12
N LEU A 171 20.48 7.61 9.23
CA LEU A 171 20.92 6.24 9.50
C LEU A 171 22.41 6.22 9.91
N GLN A 172 23.27 6.97 9.21
CA GLN A 172 24.70 7.08 9.56
C GLN A 172 24.91 7.76 10.92
N THR A 173 24.12 8.79 11.23
CA THR A 173 24.18 9.46 12.55
C THR A 173 23.78 8.48 13.66
N LEU A 174 22.67 7.78 13.53
CA LEU A 174 22.24 6.77 14.51
C LEU A 174 23.31 5.70 14.77
N ARG A 175 23.98 5.23 13.73
CA ARG A 175 25.04 4.20 13.85
C ARG A 175 26.24 4.65 14.68
N LYS A 176 26.54 5.95 14.73
CA LYS A 176 27.67 6.49 15.55
C LYS A 176 27.41 6.38 17.06
N HIS A 177 26.15 6.20 17.46
CA HIS A 177 25.79 6.02 18.87
C HIS A 177 25.97 4.59 19.36
N LEU A 178 26.22 3.64 18.47
CA LEU A 178 26.41 2.25 18.87
C LEU A 178 27.86 1.95 19.31
N PRO A 179 28.05 1.11 20.33
CA PRO A 179 27.02 0.52 21.20
C PRO A 179 26.43 1.55 22.18
N SER A 180 25.12 1.43 22.46
CA SER A 180 24.41 2.32 23.38
C SER A 180 23.56 1.54 24.39
N ARG A 181 23.90 1.61 25.66
CA ARG A 181 23.13 0.98 26.73
C ARG A 181 21.72 1.59 26.88
N GLU A 182 21.58 2.86 26.55
CA GLU A 182 20.29 3.58 26.60
C GLU A 182 19.29 3.05 25.55
N TRP A 183 19.79 2.42 24.49
CA TRP A 183 18.98 1.83 23.42
C TRP A 183 18.68 0.36 23.63
N SER A 184 19.17 -0.25 24.72
CA SER A 184 18.83 -1.62 25.05
C SER A 184 17.35 -1.76 25.38
N PRO A 185 16.67 -2.80 24.87
CA PRO A 185 15.25 -3.02 25.17
C PRO A 185 15.02 -3.39 26.63
N ALA A 186 13.79 -3.23 27.09
CA ALA A 186 13.40 -3.71 28.42
C ALA A 186 13.49 -5.25 28.49
N PRO A 187 13.69 -5.81 29.70
CA PRO A 187 13.70 -7.26 29.87
C PRO A 187 12.41 -7.91 29.32
N GLY A 188 12.58 -8.81 28.35
CA GLY A 188 11.47 -9.51 27.68
C GLY A 188 11.10 -8.94 26.31
N ASP A 189 11.60 -7.77 25.96
CA ASP A 189 11.45 -7.20 24.62
C ASP A 189 12.67 -7.56 23.73
N ASP A 190 12.43 -7.80 22.44
CA ASP A 190 13.50 -8.13 21.50
C ASP A 190 14.31 -6.91 21.07
N TRP A 191 13.66 -5.74 20.94
CA TRP A 191 14.27 -4.49 20.45
C TRP A 191 13.44 -3.25 20.82
N ASN A 192 14.08 -2.09 20.76
CA ASN A 192 13.41 -0.80 20.60
C ASN A 192 13.37 -0.42 19.11
N PHE A 193 12.48 0.51 18.74
CA PHE A 193 12.48 1.06 17.38
C PHE A 193 12.75 2.58 17.37
N ILE A 194 13.34 3.03 16.27
CA ILE A 194 13.57 4.44 15.93
C ILE A 194 12.89 4.70 14.60
N ASP A 195 11.98 5.68 14.56
CA ASP A 195 11.20 6.05 13.39
C ASP A 195 11.53 7.48 13.00
N LEU A 196 12.14 7.68 11.84
CA LEU A 196 12.61 8.97 11.33
C LEU A 196 12.16 9.19 9.89
N ASP A 197 11.94 10.44 9.56
CA ASP A 197 11.78 10.92 8.19
C ASP A 197 12.85 11.98 7.85
N ASP A 198 12.83 12.46 6.62
CA ASP A 198 13.80 13.44 6.13
C ASP A 198 13.57 14.87 6.63
N GLN A 199 12.44 15.14 7.31
CA GLN A 199 12.10 16.44 7.88
C GLN A 199 12.37 16.49 9.38
N SER A 200 12.49 15.34 10.03
CA SER A 200 12.76 15.25 11.46
C SER A 200 14.26 15.34 11.74
N PRO A 201 14.68 15.98 12.84
CA PRO A 201 16.08 15.88 13.26
C PRO A 201 16.39 14.44 13.70
N ALA A 202 17.61 13.97 13.40
CA ALA A 202 18.08 12.67 13.89
C ALA A 202 18.30 12.64 15.40
N GLU A 203 18.47 13.78 16.02
CA GLU A 203 18.71 13.98 17.46
C GLU A 203 17.79 15.06 18.05
N PRO A 204 17.31 14.91 19.30
CA PRO A 204 17.55 13.75 20.18
C PRO A 204 16.83 12.49 19.67
N VAL A 205 17.45 11.32 19.85
CA VAL A 205 16.87 10.04 19.44
C VAL A 205 15.68 9.69 20.34
N LEU A 206 14.53 9.44 19.73
CA LEU A 206 13.30 9.07 20.41
C LEU A 206 12.98 7.60 20.15
N LEU A 207 13.14 6.78 21.21
CA LEU A 207 12.81 5.36 21.14
C LEU A 207 11.30 5.13 21.23
N ASN A 208 10.80 4.15 20.49
CA ASN A 208 9.43 3.66 20.53
C ASN A 208 8.35 4.72 20.24
N ARG A 209 8.74 5.82 19.61
CA ARG A 209 7.82 6.88 19.20
C ARG A 209 7.62 6.84 17.68
N LYS A 210 6.39 6.62 17.25
CA LYS A 210 6.02 6.68 15.83
C LYS A 210 5.84 8.14 15.39
N GLN A 211 6.35 8.45 14.21
CA GLN A 211 6.02 9.69 13.52
C GLN A 211 4.60 9.60 12.90
N PRO A 212 3.90 10.72 12.70
CA PRO A 212 2.66 10.75 11.93
C PRO A 212 2.85 10.10 10.54
N PHE A 213 1.81 9.49 10.00
CA PHE A 213 1.89 8.87 8.68
C PHE A 213 2.18 9.91 7.60
N ARG A 214 3.11 9.57 6.69
CA ARG A 214 3.43 10.31 5.48
C ARG A 214 3.71 9.30 4.36
N GLN A 215 3.30 9.63 3.12
CA GLN A 215 3.63 8.80 1.96
C GLN A 215 5.15 8.69 1.78
N GLY A 216 5.61 7.46 1.57
CA GLY A 216 7.04 7.13 1.63
C GLY A 216 7.86 7.49 0.37
N ASN A 217 7.21 8.00 -0.69
CA ASN A 217 7.82 8.42 -1.95
C ASN A 217 7.19 9.75 -2.38
N ASP A 218 7.92 10.85 -2.22
CA ASP A 218 7.40 12.20 -2.46
C ASP A 218 7.03 12.44 -3.93
N ALA A 219 7.82 11.94 -4.87
CA ALA A 219 7.56 12.13 -6.30
C ALA A 219 6.25 11.45 -6.71
N GLN A 220 6.03 10.22 -6.26
CA GLN A 220 4.80 9.50 -6.54
C GLN A 220 3.60 10.08 -5.76
N ASN A 221 3.80 10.54 -4.52
CA ASN A 221 2.77 11.25 -3.78
C ASN A 221 2.33 12.52 -4.51
N GLN A 222 3.27 13.30 -5.05
CA GLN A 222 2.96 14.49 -5.84
C GLN A 222 2.16 14.13 -7.09
N TRP A 223 2.50 13.04 -7.76
CA TRP A 223 1.74 12.55 -8.91
C TRP A 223 0.31 12.16 -8.51
N MET A 224 0.13 11.40 -7.42
CA MET A 224 -1.18 11.00 -6.88
C MET A 224 -2.03 12.22 -6.51
N ARG A 225 -1.43 13.24 -5.89
CA ARG A 225 -2.08 14.52 -5.57
C ARG A 225 -2.53 15.26 -6.83
N SER A 226 -1.71 15.24 -7.88
CA SER A 226 -2.06 15.86 -9.18
C SER A 226 -3.19 15.12 -9.88
N TRP A 227 -3.19 13.79 -9.81
CA TRP A 227 -4.30 12.97 -10.31
C TRP A 227 -5.61 13.30 -9.60
N LEU A 228 -5.59 13.34 -8.25
CA LEU A 228 -6.80 13.66 -7.47
C LEU A 228 -7.31 15.06 -7.81
N LYS A 229 -6.41 16.05 -7.91
CA LYS A 229 -6.78 17.42 -8.33
C LYS A 229 -7.50 17.41 -9.67
N HIS A 230 -6.94 16.73 -10.66
CA HIS A 230 -7.53 16.61 -11.99
C HIS A 230 -8.90 15.92 -11.96
N ALA A 231 -9.02 14.80 -11.21
CA ALA A 231 -10.28 14.10 -11.03
C ALA A 231 -11.36 15.00 -10.42
N LEU A 232 -11.02 15.79 -9.40
CA LEU A 232 -11.95 16.75 -8.78
C LEU A 232 -12.35 17.89 -9.72
N GLU A 233 -11.43 18.41 -10.53
CA GLU A 233 -11.72 19.46 -11.52
C GLU A 233 -12.66 18.99 -12.64
N GLN A 234 -12.55 17.71 -13.05
CA GLN A 234 -13.42 17.14 -14.10
C GLN A 234 -14.87 16.91 -13.65
N HIS A 235 -15.11 16.67 -12.37
CA HIS A 235 -16.42 16.29 -11.87
C HIS A 235 -17.24 17.43 -11.28
N GLY A 236 -16.81 18.68 -11.53
CA GLY A 236 -17.56 19.89 -11.26
C GLY A 236 -17.49 20.38 -9.82
N HIS A 237 -18.16 21.51 -9.58
CA HIS A 237 -18.18 22.13 -8.26
C HIS A 237 -19.23 21.47 -7.38
N SER A 238 -18.82 20.58 -6.49
CA SER A 238 -19.71 20.11 -5.41
C SER A 238 -19.74 21.16 -4.30
N HIS A 239 -20.92 21.36 -3.71
CA HIS A 239 -21.07 22.21 -2.53
C HIS A 239 -20.43 21.56 -1.29
N LYS A 240 -20.29 20.24 -1.29
CA LYS A 240 -19.75 19.48 -0.18
C LYS A 240 -18.94 18.30 -0.67
N ILE A 241 -17.71 18.19 -0.16
CA ILE A 241 -16.81 17.05 -0.36
C ILE A 241 -16.58 16.38 1.00
N VAL A 242 -16.63 15.06 1.01
CA VAL A 242 -16.28 14.26 2.19
C VAL A 242 -15.00 13.49 1.90
N GLU A 243 -14.06 13.53 2.82
CA GLU A 243 -12.86 12.70 2.81
C GLU A 243 -12.89 11.74 4.00
N LEU A 244 -12.73 10.45 3.74
CA LEU A 244 -12.63 9.43 4.77
C LEU A 244 -11.21 8.85 4.77
N PHE A 245 -10.67 8.60 5.99
CA PHE A 245 -9.29 8.19 6.23
C PHE A 245 -8.28 9.30 5.84
N CYS A 246 -8.59 10.54 6.19
CA CYS A 246 -7.83 11.70 5.75
C CYS A 246 -6.40 11.80 6.35
N GLY A 247 -6.09 11.01 7.38
CA GLY A 247 -4.81 11.10 8.07
C GLY A 247 -4.51 12.53 8.55
N SER A 248 -3.28 12.98 8.35
CA SER A 248 -2.86 14.36 8.64
C SER A 248 -3.10 15.34 7.48
N GLY A 249 -3.92 14.96 6.48
CA GLY A 249 -4.42 15.85 5.43
C GLY A 249 -3.62 15.86 4.15
N ASN A 250 -2.99 14.76 3.75
CA ASN A 250 -2.25 14.66 2.49
C ASN A 250 -3.11 15.02 1.27
N PHE A 251 -4.30 14.45 1.19
CA PHE A 251 -5.24 14.75 0.11
C PHE A 251 -6.23 15.87 0.47
N THR A 252 -6.50 16.11 1.76
CA THR A 252 -7.32 17.25 2.22
C THR A 252 -6.79 18.58 1.71
N GLU A 253 -5.46 18.76 1.67
CA GLU A 253 -4.83 19.96 1.08
C GLU A 253 -5.17 20.13 -0.40
N VAL A 254 -5.25 19.04 -1.16
CA VAL A 254 -5.64 19.07 -2.58
C VAL A 254 -7.11 19.42 -2.71
N ILE A 255 -7.96 18.83 -1.87
CA ILE A 255 -9.41 19.09 -1.86
C ILE A 255 -9.67 20.56 -1.51
N ALA A 256 -8.97 21.12 -0.52
CA ALA A 256 -9.12 22.52 -0.14
C ALA A 256 -8.77 23.50 -1.27
N GLN A 257 -7.86 23.13 -2.18
CA GLN A 257 -7.49 23.96 -3.35
C GLN A 257 -8.60 24.03 -4.42
N THR A 258 -9.62 23.17 -4.36
CA THR A 258 -10.77 23.25 -5.29
C THR A 258 -11.68 24.44 -5.02
N GLY A 259 -11.55 25.07 -3.85
CA GLY A 259 -12.46 26.14 -3.42
C GLY A 259 -13.83 25.65 -2.96
N CYS A 260 -14.00 24.33 -2.72
CA CYS A 260 -15.24 23.78 -2.16
C CYS A 260 -15.55 24.43 -0.79
N PRO A 261 -16.76 24.98 -0.59
CA PRO A 261 -17.09 25.71 0.63
C PRO A 261 -17.22 24.83 1.87
N GLU A 262 -17.53 23.54 1.70
CA GLU A 262 -17.69 22.61 2.81
C GLU A 262 -16.94 21.29 2.55
N ILE A 263 -15.89 21.04 3.31
CA ILE A 263 -15.07 19.83 3.23
C ILE A 263 -15.07 19.17 4.62
N LEU A 264 -15.64 17.97 4.70
CA LEU A 264 -15.64 17.19 5.92
C LEU A 264 -14.59 16.10 5.82
N ALA A 265 -13.57 16.15 6.68
CA ALA A 265 -12.48 15.19 6.71
C ALA A 265 -12.53 14.34 7.99
N TYR A 266 -12.55 13.02 7.85
CA TYR A 266 -12.67 12.08 8.96
C TYR A 266 -11.49 11.13 9.05
N GLU A 267 -10.96 10.96 10.26
CA GLU A 267 -9.85 10.07 10.59
C GLU A 267 -10.04 9.50 12.00
N ALA A 268 -9.55 8.30 12.24
CA ALA A 268 -9.65 7.66 13.55
C ALA A 268 -8.56 8.13 14.53
N ASP A 269 -7.39 8.54 14.04
CA ASP A 269 -6.29 9.02 14.87
C ASP A 269 -6.47 10.50 15.27
N PRO A 270 -6.71 10.80 16.57
CA PRO A 270 -6.88 12.18 17.04
C PRO A 270 -5.64 13.04 16.85
N GLN A 271 -4.43 12.44 16.85
CA GLN A 271 -3.19 13.19 16.64
C GLN A 271 -3.08 13.67 15.18
N ALA A 272 -3.42 12.81 14.23
CA ALA A 272 -3.48 13.17 12.82
C ALA A 272 -4.50 14.29 12.57
N ILE A 273 -5.68 14.23 13.18
CA ILE A 273 -6.69 15.30 13.11
C ILE A 273 -6.17 16.61 13.69
N THR A 274 -5.48 16.56 14.83
CA THR A 274 -4.87 17.78 15.42
C THR A 274 -3.87 18.43 14.47
N VAL A 275 -3.03 17.63 13.81
CA VAL A 275 -2.07 18.14 12.79
C VAL A 275 -2.82 18.74 11.60
N LEU A 276 -3.89 18.09 11.12
CA LEU A 276 -4.70 18.61 10.01
C LEU A 276 -5.38 19.94 10.37
N GLN A 277 -5.97 20.04 11.55
CA GLN A 277 -6.63 21.28 12.03
C GLN A 277 -5.65 22.45 12.14
N GLN A 278 -4.39 22.20 12.54
CA GLN A 278 -3.35 23.24 12.63
C GLN A 278 -2.97 23.84 11.27
N LYS A 279 -3.25 23.15 10.16
CA LYS A 279 -3.02 23.67 8.81
C LYS A 279 -4.00 24.79 8.43
N ASN A 280 -5.10 24.94 9.13
CA ASN A 280 -6.12 25.99 8.92
C ASN A 280 -6.58 26.08 7.44
N LEU A 281 -6.86 24.93 6.82
CA LEU A 281 -7.26 24.86 5.40
C LEU A 281 -8.65 25.45 5.20
N PRO A 282 -8.87 26.26 4.14
CA PRO A 282 -10.17 26.88 3.86
C PRO A 282 -11.26 25.82 3.63
N GLY A 283 -12.44 26.02 4.26
CA GLY A 283 -13.61 25.15 4.08
C GLY A 283 -13.50 23.78 4.75
N VAL A 284 -12.39 23.44 5.41
CA VAL A 284 -12.14 22.11 6.00
C VAL A 284 -12.60 22.06 7.45
N ASP A 285 -13.46 21.10 7.75
CA ASP A 285 -13.85 20.69 9.09
C ASP A 285 -13.36 19.24 9.32
N ALA A 286 -12.24 19.11 10.04
CA ALA A 286 -11.62 17.83 10.34
C ALA A 286 -12.07 17.28 11.69
N ARG A 287 -12.56 16.04 11.68
CA ARG A 287 -13.18 15.39 12.85
C ARG A 287 -12.64 13.98 13.07
N THR A 288 -12.47 13.63 14.36
CA THR A 288 -12.13 12.26 14.74
C THR A 288 -13.35 11.36 14.61
N ALA A 289 -13.22 10.22 13.90
CA ALA A 289 -14.25 9.20 13.79
C ALA A 289 -13.64 7.81 13.54
N ASP A 290 -14.06 6.81 14.31
CA ASP A 290 -13.75 5.41 14.00
C ASP A 290 -14.61 4.94 12.81
N LEU A 291 -14.00 4.96 11.62
CA LEU A 291 -14.66 4.60 10.37
C LEU A 291 -14.96 3.09 10.25
N TYR A 292 -14.49 2.28 11.18
CA TYR A 292 -14.82 0.86 11.29
C TYR A 292 -15.86 0.55 12.36
N HIS A 293 -16.37 1.58 13.05
CA HIS A 293 -17.45 1.40 14.01
C HIS A 293 -18.71 0.84 13.33
N PRO A 294 -19.40 -0.18 13.88
CA PRO A 294 -20.53 -0.85 13.21
C PRO A 294 -21.68 0.07 12.80
N PHE A 295 -21.85 1.19 13.49
CA PHE A 295 -22.92 2.16 13.23
C PHE A 295 -22.42 3.47 12.61
N ILE A 296 -21.20 3.49 12.07
CA ILE A 296 -20.58 4.73 11.58
C ILE A 296 -21.45 5.45 10.55
N TRP A 297 -22.00 4.74 9.60
CA TRP A 297 -22.83 5.34 8.54
C TRP A 297 -24.08 6.02 9.10
N LYS A 298 -24.71 5.44 10.11
CA LYS A 298 -25.84 6.07 10.80
C LYS A 298 -25.40 7.33 11.58
N ILE A 299 -24.23 7.29 12.19
CA ILE A 299 -23.66 8.43 12.96
C ILE A 299 -23.34 9.60 12.03
N LEU A 300 -22.72 9.33 10.88
CA LEU A 300 -22.31 10.37 9.94
C LEU A 300 -23.44 10.90 9.07
N LYS A 301 -24.52 10.13 8.86
CA LYS A 301 -25.57 10.41 7.87
C LYS A 301 -26.00 11.88 7.81
N LYS A 302 -26.33 12.47 8.95
CA LYS A 302 -26.84 13.86 9.01
C LYS A 302 -25.86 14.88 8.45
N ASN A 303 -24.54 14.60 8.53
CA ASN A 303 -23.50 15.51 8.10
C ASN A 303 -23.07 15.29 6.65
N VAL A 304 -23.22 14.05 6.11
CA VAL A 304 -22.61 13.66 4.83
C VAL A 304 -23.61 13.29 3.73
N GLN A 305 -24.90 13.21 4.04
CA GLN A 305 -25.92 12.71 3.08
C GLN A 305 -26.07 13.56 1.81
N ASP A 306 -25.72 14.85 1.88
CA ASP A 306 -25.79 15.84 0.79
C ASP A 306 -24.44 16.05 0.09
N ALA A 307 -23.41 15.29 0.44
CA ALA A 307 -22.12 15.34 -0.25
C ALA A 307 -22.26 14.84 -1.71
N GLY A 308 -21.71 15.58 -2.65
CA GLY A 308 -21.66 15.19 -4.06
C GLY A 308 -20.43 14.38 -4.41
N ILE A 309 -19.31 14.59 -3.69
CA ILE A 309 -18.04 13.91 -3.94
C ILE A 309 -17.54 13.28 -2.64
N LEU A 310 -17.03 12.06 -2.78
CA LEU A 310 -16.37 11.32 -1.70
C LEU A 310 -14.93 10.97 -2.11
N VAL A 311 -13.96 11.26 -1.26
CA VAL A 311 -12.56 10.84 -1.42
C VAL A 311 -12.24 9.78 -0.35
N LEU A 312 -11.67 8.67 -0.77
CA LEU A 312 -11.34 7.51 0.05
C LEU A 312 -9.86 7.17 -0.07
N ASP A 313 -9.16 7.05 1.08
CA ASP A 313 -7.79 6.49 1.16
C ASP A 313 -7.71 5.51 2.35
N PRO A 314 -8.47 4.39 2.32
CA PRO A 314 -8.51 3.47 3.43
C PRO A 314 -7.20 2.68 3.59
N PRO A 315 -6.90 2.18 4.80
CA PRO A 315 -5.79 1.27 5.02
C PRO A 315 -6.01 -0.05 4.26
N ARG A 316 -5.02 -0.94 4.25
CA ARG A 316 -5.02 -2.22 3.52
C ARG A 316 -6.28 -3.09 3.68
N SER A 317 -7.04 -2.91 4.75
CA SER A 317 -8.31 -3.62 4.96
C SER A 317 -9.46 -3.13 4.09
N GLY A 318 -9.31 -2.01 3.38
CA GLY A 318 -10.35 -1.38 2.58
C GLY A 318 -11.54 -0.92 3.43
N LEU A 319 -12.70 -0.81 2.85
CA LEU A 319 -13.95 -0.52 3.55
C LEU A 319 -14.48 -1.81 4.19
N LYS A 320 -14.33 -1.98 5.50
CA LYS A 320 -14.73 -3.24 6.20
C LYS A 320 -16.22 -3.51 6.14
N THR A 321 -17.04 -2.48 6.09
CA THR A 321 -18.49 -2.62 5.95
C THR A 321 -19.06 -1.52 5.06
N LEU A 322 -19.84 -1.92 4.08
CA LEU A 322 -20.60 -1.03 3.21
C LEU A 322 -22.11 -1.07 3.52
N ARG A 323 -22.49 -1.82 4.58
CA ARG A 323 -23.89 -1.86 5.01
C ARG A 323 -24.31 -0.50 5.55
N GLY A 324 -25.30 0.14 4.91
CA GLY A 324 -25.76 1.49 5.26
C GLY A 324 -24.97 2.61 4.61
N PHE A 325 -23.91 2.29 3.86
CA PHE A 325 -23.09 3.29 3.15
C PHE A 325 -23.91 4.03 2.09
N PHE A 326 -24.57 3.29 1.20
CA PHE A 326 -25.32 3.87 0.08
C PHE A 326 -26.59 4.62 0.55
N GLU A 327 -27.19 4.21 1.66
CA GLU A 327 -28.30 4.91 2.30
C GLU A 327 -27.85 6.17 3.06
N THR A 328 -26.56 6.28 3.32
CA THR A 328 -25.95 7.44 4.00
C THR A 328 -25.62 8.52 3.01
N PHE A 329 -25.00 8.19 1.90
CA PHE A 329 -24.57 9.11 0.86
C PHE A 329 -25.61 9.20 -0.26
N THR A 330 -26.73 9.90 -0.01
CA THR A 330 -27.88 9.91 -0.95
C THR A 330 -27.65 10.79 -2.17
N SER A 331 -26.86 11.85 -2.04
CA SER A 331 -26.58 12.83 -3.10
C SER A 331 -25.23 12.59 -3.81
N LEU A 332 -24.55 11.49 -3.47
CA LEU A 332 -23.22 11.21 -4.00
C LEU A 332 -23.26 10.87 -5.49
N GLU A 333 -22.44 11.54 -6.26
CA GLU A 333 -22.30 11.39 -7.72
C GLU A 333 -20.94 10.81 -8.10
N THR A 334 -19.90 11.14 -7.34
CA THR A 334 -18.51 10.76 -7.63
C THR A 334 -17.79 10.23 -6.38
N ILE A 335 -17.03 9.15 -6.56
CA ILE A 335 -16.12 8.63 -5.54
C ILE A 335 -14.71 8.57 -6.14
N CYS A 336 -13.74 9.27 -5.55
CA CYS A 336 -12.33 9.10 -5.82
C CYS A 336 -11.76 8.12 -4.80
N TYR A 337 -11.33 6.94 -5.25
CA TYR A 337 -10.83 5.88 -4.39
C TYR A 337 -9.34 5.66 -4.62
N ILE A 338 -8.53 5.80 -3.56
CA ILE A 338 -7.10 5.51 -3.52
C ILE A 338 -6.92 4.27 -2.66
N SER A 339 -6.16 3.27 -3.09
CA SER A 339 -6.02 1.99 -2.38
C SER A 339 -4.63 1.40 -2.56
N CYS A 340 -4.03 0.96 -1.45
CA CYS A 340 -2.73 0.28 -1.44
C CYS A 340 -2.83 -1.26 -1.48
N ASP A 341 -4.04 -1.83 -1.66
CA ASP A 341 -4.24 -3.28 -1.70
C ASP A 341 -5.22 -3.68 -2.80
N PRO A 342 -4.77 -4.44 -3.83
CA PRO A 342 -5.61 -4.80 -4.98
C PRO A 342 -6.78 -5.73 -4.62
N VAL A 343 -6.66 -6.54 -3.56
CA VAL A 343 -7.71 -7.51 -3.20
C VAL A 343 -8.88 -6.80 -2.54
N THR A 344 -8.59 -5.90 -1.60
CA THR A 344 -9.63 -5.12 -0.93
C THR A 344 -10.24 -4.08 -1.84
N PHE A 345 -9.44 -3.45 -2.72
CA PHE A 345 -9.96 -2.58 -3.78
C PHE A 345 -10.96 -3.32 -4.68
N ALA A 346 -10.60 -4.50 -5.20
CA ALA A 346 -11.46 -5.28 -6.09
C ALA A 346 -12.77 -5.70 -5.41
N ARG A 347 -12.74 -6.06 -4.12
CA ARG A 347 -13.93 -6.37 -3.32
C ARG A 347 -14.85 -5.15 -3.18
N ASP A 348 -14.28 -3.99 -2.84
CA ASP A 348 -15.04 -2.76 -2.61
C ASP A 348 -15.61 -2.23 -3.95
N ALA A 349 -14.81 -2.25 -5.02
CA ALA A 349 -15.23 -1.90 -6.38
C ALA A 349 -16.40 -2.78 -6.86
N TRP A 350 -16.33 -4.09 -6.62
CA TRP A 350 -17.42 -5.00 -6.93
C TRP A 350 -18.69 -4.62 -6.20
N THR A 351 -18.57 -4.26 -4.91
CA THR A 351 -19.74 -3.84 -4.12
C THR A 351 -20.31 -2.52 -4.64
N PHE A 352 -19.49 -1.56 -5.03
CA PHE A 352 -19.96 -0.32 -5.66
C PHE A 352 -20.70 -0.61 -6.96
N CYS A 353 -20.13 -1.41 -7.85
CA CYS A 353 -20.77 -1.75 -9.13
C CYS A 353 -22.14 -2.46 -8.93
N LYS A 354 -22.26 -3.34 -7.94
CA LYS A 354 -23.53 -3.98 -7.58
C LYS A 354 -24.59 -3.01 -7.03
N ASN A 355 -24.18 -1.83 -6.60
CA ASN A 355 -25.06 -0.78 -6.09
C ASN A 355 -25.22 0.41 -7.06
N GLY A 356 -25.04 0.16 -8.37
CA GLY A 356 -25.34 1.14 -9.43
C GLY A 356 -24.21 2.14 -9.69
N TRP A 357 -22.97 1.77 -9.38
CA TRP A 357 -21.78 2.57 -9.71
C TRP A 357 -20.99 1.91 -10.82
N SER A 358 -20.30 2.72 -11.63
CA SER A 358 -19.28 2.28 -12.57
C SER A 358 -18.01 3.07 -12.37
N PHE A 359 -16.84 2.46 -12.57
CA PHE A 359 -15.59 3.20 -12.66
C PHE A 359 -15.28 3.52 -14.13
N SER A 360 -14.77 4.71 -14.37
CA SER A 360 -14.44 5.19 -15.72
C SER A 360 -12.96 5.06 -16.00
N ASP A 361 -12.13 5.11 -14.97
CA ASP A 361 -10.69 5.22 -15.10
C ASP A 361 -10.01 4.51 -13.91
N ILE A 362 -9.04 3.68 -14.22
CA ILE A 362 -8.20 3.02 -13.21
C ILE A 362 -6.75 3.34 -13.52
N GLN A 363 -6.07 3.94 -12.56
CA GLN A 363 -4.66 4.25 -12.65
C GLN A 363 -3.88 3.43 -11.61
N LEU A 364 -2.83 2.75 -12.08
CA LEU A 364 -1.91 2.00 -11.23
C LEU A 364 -0.62 2.80 -11.03
N VAL A 365 -0.11 2.85 -9.81
CA VAL A 365 1.07 3.65 -9.45
C VAL A 365 2.08 2.78 -8.70
N ASP A 366 3.34 2.82 -9.13
CA ASP A 366 4.44 2.20 -8.39
C ASP A 366 5.01 3.15 -7.34
N LEU A 367 4.42 3.13 -6.15
CA LEU A 367 4.89 3.94 -5.02
C LEU A 367 6.17 3.38 -4.39
N PHE A 368 6.37 2.06 -4.45
CA PHE A 368 7.48 1.36 -3.80
C PHE A 368 8.20 0.41 -4.77
N PRO A 369 9.13 0.91 -5.61
CA PRO A 369 10.01 0.08 -6.42
C PRO A 369 10.68 -1.04 -5.62
N HIS A 370 10.94 -2.15 -6.28
CA HIS A 370 11.57 -3.35 -5.71
C HIS A 370 10.73 -4.11 -4.67
N THR A 371 9.43 -3.79 -4.56
CA THR A 371 8.49 -4.46 -3.66
C THR A 371 7.22 -4.87 -4.42
N PRO A 372 6.40 -5.80 -3.90
CA PRO A 372 5.12 -6.16 -4.52
C PRO A 372 4.01 -5.12 -4.32
N HIS A 373 4.28 -4.03 -3.60
CA HIS A 373 3.27 -3.02 -3.29
C HIS A 373 2.90 -2.19 -4.52
N ILE A 374 1.62 -1.88 -4.64
CA ILE A 374 1.02 -1.09 -5.70
C ILE A 374 -0.01 -0.14 -5.09
N GLU A 375 -0.14 1.06 -5.64
CA GLU A 375 -1.25 1.96 -5.37
C GLU A 375 -2.21 1.95 -6.57
N ILE A 376 -3.49 1.98 -6.28
CA ILE A 376 -4.58 1.95 -7.24
C ILE A 376 -5.40 3.22 -7.01
N MET A 377 -5.66 3.94 -8.08
CA MET A 377 -6.51 5.13 -8.05
C MET A 377 -7.63 4.95 -9.06
N ALA A 378 -8.86 5.17 -8.63
CA ALA A 378 -10.03 5.02 -9.49
C ALA A 378 -11.10 6.06 -9.17
N THR A 379 -11.82 6.48 -10.20
CA THR A 379 -13.00 7.33 -10.06
C THR A 379 -14.24 6.51 -10.36
N PHE A 380 -15.22 6.55 -9.46
CA PHE A 380 -16.52 5.90 -9.64
C PHE A 380 -17.60 6.95 -9.83
N HIS A 381 -18.55 6.64 -10.74
CA HIS A 381 -19.71 7.47 -11.04
C HIS A 381 -20.98 6.66 -10.84
N LYS A 382 -21.97 7.32 -10.29
CA LYS A 382 -23.32 6.74 -10.17
C LYS A 382 -23.95 6.64 -11.55
N HIS A 383 -24.52 5.49 -11.89
CA HIS A 383 -25.32 5.38 -13.11
C HIS A 383 -26.47 6.37 -13.08
N GLN A 384 -26.54 7.26 -14.06
CA GLN A 384 -27.77 8.04 -14.27
C GLN A 384 -28.85 7.07 -14.75
N GLU A 385 -29.92 6.92 -13.99
CA GLU A 385 -31.12 6.27 -14.51
C GLU A 385 -31.57 7.10 -15.72
N HIS A 386 -31.42 6.55 -16.92
CA HIS A 386 -32.13 7.05 -18.08
C HIS A 386 -33.61 6.90 -17.78
N THR A 387 -34.25 7.97 -17.32
CA THR A 387 -35.72 8.09 -17.37
C THR A 387 -36.11 8.11 -18.84
N ALA A 388 -36.26 6.91 -19.42
CA ALA A 388 -36.97 6.75 -20.67
C ALA A 388 -38.44 7.13 -20.39
N LYS A 389 -38.74 8.43 -20.52
CA LYS A 389 -40.11 8.84 -20.77
C LYS A 389 -40.45 8.32 -22.16
N GLU A 390 -40.97 7.10 -22.23
CA GLU A 390 -41.73 6.68 -23.39
C GLU A 390 -42.86 7.71 -23.61
N SER A 391 -42.68 8.51 -24.63
CA SER A 391 -43.77 9.28 -25.19
C SER A 391 -44.74 8.30 -25.83
N LYS A 392 -45.74 7.86 -25.03
CA LYS A 392 -46.98 7.36 -25.63
C LYS A 392 -47.64 8.51 -26.35
N ARG A 393 -47.62 8.48 -27.66
CA ARG A 393 -48.62 9.06 -28.55
C ARG A 393 -48.92 8.06 -29.65
#